data_269152b43f3c3d1053c4df56aa72884e
#
_entry.id   269152b43f3c3d1053c4df56aa72884e
#
_cell.length_a   1.000
_cell.length_b   1.000
_cell.length_c   1.000
_cell.angle_alpha   90.00
_cell.angle_beta   90.00
_cell.angle_gamma   90.00
#
_symmetry.space_group_name_H-M   'P 1'
#
loop_
_entity.id
_entity.type
_entity.pdbx_description
1 polymer ?
#
loop_
_entity_poly.entity_id
_entity_poly.type
_entity_poly.pdbx_seq_one_letter_code
_entity_poly.pdbx_strand_id
1 'polypeptide(L)'
;MKHDICLNGPIPSWDEGLPLGNGGMGCLIWGPLHALRFSMDLEGLWDLTPALQTKRPDFTYQTMCRLVRQQSWAELQALFDAPYACAAPTKLPVGAFELAGLPEQAYSARLSLQDATAELQSGAHRLRVWLAATTPLLVVELETTLPVRFVPPFVIRACTSAARQSPK
;
A
#
# COMPACT_ATOMS: atom_id res chain seq x y z
N MET A 1 13.63 20.61 -17.48
CA MET A 1 12.17 20.54 -17.26
C MET A 1 11.97 19.86 -15.92
N LYS A 2 11.25 20.47 -15.02
CA LYS A 2 10.89 19.82 -13.75
C LYS A 2 9.66 18.93 -14.04
N HIS A 3 9.79 17.66 -13.76
CA HIS A 3 8.70 16.67 -13.94
C HIS A 3 8.02 16.34 -12.60
N ASP A 4 7.89 17.35 -11.73
CA ASP A 4 7.28 17.20 -10.42
C ASP A 4 5.79 16.87 -10.55
N ILE A 5 5.27 16.05 -9.65
CA ILE A 5 3.83 15.78 -9.54
C ILE A 5 3.23 16.84 -8.65
N CYS A 6 2.21 17.55 -9.14
CA CYS A 6 1.50 18.59 -8.40
C CYS A 6 0.02 18.24 -8.33
N LEU A 7 -0.53 18.20 -7.14
CA LEU A 7 -1.93 17.87 -6.85
C LEU A 7 -2.56 18.95 -5.97
N ASN A 8 -3.88 19.07 -6.06
CA ASN A 8 -4.68 19.87 -5.13
C ASN A 8 -5.50 18.90 -4.27
N GLY A 9 -5.28 18.93 -2.97
CA GLY A 9 -5.98 18.08 -2.02
C GLY A 9 -7.34 18.64 -1.59
N PRO A 10 -8.17 17.82 -0.95
CA PRO A 10 -7.78 16.51 -0.41
C PRO A 10 -7.56 15.45 -1.49
N ILE A 11 -6.57 14.56 -1.26
CA ILE A 11 -6.37 13.36 -2.07
C ILE A 11 -7.32 12.29 -1.53
N PRO A 12 -8.40 11.90 -2.25
CA PRO A 12 -9.54 11.22 -1.64
C PRO A 12 -9.27 9.75 -1.31
N SER A 13 -8.39 9.09 -2.06
CA SER A 13 -8.13 7.66 -1.94
C SER A 13 -6.65 7.31 -2.06
N TRP A 14 -6.28 6.12 -1.58
CA TRP A 14 -4.89 5.67 -1.51
C TRP A 14 -4.24 5.51 -2.91
N ASP A 15 -5.00 5.14 -3.91
CA ASP A 15 -4.55 4.95 -5.30
C ASP A 15 -4.22 6.26 -6.03
N GLU A 16 -4.68 7.39 -5.49
CA GLU A 16 -4.31 8.74 -5.95
C GLU A 16 -3.17 9.35 -5.11
N GLY A 17 -2.68 8.62 -4.09
CA GLY A 17 -1.69 9.09 -3.14
C GLY A 17 -0.34 9.45 -3.75
N LEU A 18 0.36 10.42 -3.15
CA LEU A 18 1.75 10.74 -3.52
C LEU A 18 2.68 9.61 -3.07
N PRO A 19 3.40 8.95 -4.00
CA PRO A 19 4.26 7.84 -3.66
C PRO A 19 5.67 8.30 -3.26
N LEU A 20 6.19 7.73 -2.18
CA LEU A 20 7.60 7.79 -1.80
C LEU A 20 8.16 6.37 -1.66
N GLY A 21 9.41 6.16 -2.01
CA GLY A 21 10.04 4.84 -1.89
C GLY A 21 11.55 4.90 -1.96
N ASN A 22 12.20 3.94 -1.27
CA ASN A 22 13.66 3.77 -1.30
C ASN A 22 14.09 2.35 -1.72
N GLY A 23 13.13 1.55 -2.26
CA GLY A 23 13.36 0.16 -2.64
C GLY A 23 13.02 -0.84 -1.53
N GLY A 24 13.36 -0.57 -0.27
CA GLY A 24 13.01 -1.43 0.87
C GLY A 24 11.71 -1.04 1.58
N MET A 25 11.36 0.24 1.51
CA MET A 25 10.18 0.82 2.16
C MET A 25 9.43 1.73 1.20
N GLY A 26 8.11 1.68 1.25
CA GLY A 26 7.21 2.56 0.52
C GLY A 26 6.26 3.32 1.43
N CYS A 27 5.81 4.47 0.97
CA CYS A 27 4.82 5.30 1.62
C CYS A 27 3.90 5.92 0.58
N LEU A 28 2.58 5.89 0.82
CA LEU A 28 1.59 6.68 0.09
C LEU A 28 1.02 7.75 1.02
N ILE A 29 1.04 9.00 0.56
CA ILE A 29 0.51 10.16 1.31
C ILE A 29 -0.83 10.55 0.70
N TRP A 30 -1.90 10.48 1.49
CA TRP A 30 -3.25 10.73 1.03
C TRP A 30 -4.20 11.10 2.18
N GLY A 31 -5.44 11.44 1.87
CA GLY A 31 -6.47 11.79 2.84
C GLY A 31 -6.67 13.30 3.01
N PRO A 32 -7.67 13.70 3.80
CA PRO A 32 -7.88 15.09 4.15
C PRO A 32 -6.80 15.58 5.12
N LEU A 33 -6.53 16.88 5.13
CA LEU A 33 -5.44 17.44 5.92
C LEU A 33 -5.58 17.15 7.42
N HIS A 34 -6.79 17.22 7.97
CA HIS A 34 -7.07 16.96 9.39
C HIS A 34 -6.91 15.48 9.81
N ALA A 35 -6.76 14.57 8.85
CA ALA A 35 -6.52 13.14 9.06
C ALA A 35 -5.60 12.60 7.94
N LEU A 36 -4.48 13.28 7.74
CA LEU A 36 -3.53 12.92 6.68
C LEU A 36 -2.88 11.58 6.96
N ARG A 37 -2.94 10.67 6.00
CA ARG A 37 -2.45 9.29 6.12
C ARG A 37 -1.15 9.08 5.38
N PHE A 38 -0.30 8.28 6.01
CA PHE A 38 0.94 7.74 5.49
C PHE A 38 0.81 6.22 5.49
N SER A 39 0.31 5.65 4.38
CA SER A 39 0.20 4.19 4.23
C SER A 39 1.56 3.61 3.94
N MET A 40 2.01 2.70 4.82
CA MET A 40 3.37 2.18 4.80
C MET A 40 3.43 0.77 4.23
N ASP A 41 4.52 0.48 3.54
CA ASP A 41 4.83 -0.83 3.00
C ASP A 41 6.31 -1.17 3.19
N LEU A 42 6.62 -2.45 3.37
CA LEU A 42 7.98 -2.98 3.44
C LEU A 42 8.16 -4.09 2.41
N GLU A 43 9.26 -4.06 1.65
CA GLU A 43 9.56 -5.02 0.60
C GLU A 43 9.47 -6.48 1.07
N GLY A 44 10.10 -6.80 2.20
CA GLY A 44 10.19 -8.16 2.72
C GLY A 44 8.95 -8.68 3.46
N LEU A 45 7.87 -7.90 3.56
CA LEU A 45 6.71 -8.28 4.38
C LEU A 45 5.68 -9.06 3.55
N TRP A 46 5.86 -10.39 3.51
CA TRP A 46 5.00 -11.31 2.77
C TRP A 46 4.54 -12.48 3.63
N ASP A 47 3.29 -12.90 3.49
CA ASP A 47 2.87 -14.26 3.84
C ASP A 47 3.19 -15.18 2.66
N LEU A 48 4.18 -16.05 2.82
CA LEU A 48 4.63 -16.98 1.79
C LEU A 48 3.98 -18.37 1.91
N THR A 49 2.92 -18.51 2.70
CA THR A 49 2.19 -19.78 2.80
C THR A 49 1.66 -20.18 1.43
N PRO A 50 2.08 -21.35 0.87
CA PRO A 50 1.69 -21.71 -0.49
C PRO A 50 0.19 -21.96 -0.62
N ALA A 51 -0.43 -21.43 -1.68
CA ALA A 51 -1.75 -21.84 -2.08
C ALA A 51 -1.71 -23.27 -2.61
N LEU A 52 -2.39 -24.21 -1.96
CA LEU A 52 -2.34 -25.65 -2.31
C LEU A 52 -2.82 -25.93 -3.74
N GLN A 53 -3.70 -25.08 -4.26
CA GLN A 53 -4.23 -25.15 -5.63
C GLN A 53 -3.13 -25.08 -6.69
N THR A 54 -2.05 -24.32 -6.43
CA THR A 54 -0.92 -24.21 -7.37
C THR A 54 -0.07 -25.49 -7.46
N LYS A 55 -0.24 -26.43 -6.51
CA LYS A 55 0.47 -27.73 -6.50
C LYS A 55 -0.26 -28.81 -7.29
N ARG A 56 -1.41 -28.53 -7.86
CA ARG A 56 -2.17 -29.49 -8.69
C ARG A 56 -1.38 -29.82 -9.96
N PRO A 57 -1.39 -31.09 -10.42
CA PRO A 57 -0.68 -31.49 -11.65
C PRO A 57 -1.18 -30.78 -12.91
N ASP A 58 -2.45 -30.34 -12.92
CA ASP A 58 -3.08 -29.62 -14.02
C ASP A 58 -2.89 -28.10 -13.95
N PHE A 59 -2.32 -27.57 -12.87
CA PHE A 59 -2.01 -26.14 -12.74
C PHE A 59 -0.70 -25.82 -13.50
N THR A 60 -0.77 -25.85 -14.83
CA THR A 60 0.39 -25.66 -15.71
C THR A 60 0.08 -24.67 -16.83
N TYR A 61 1.15 -24.02 -17.34
CA TYR A 61 1.03 -23.13 -18.49
C TYR A 61 0.44 -23.85 -19.73
N GLN A 62 0.82 -25.13 -19.96
CA GLN A 62 0.30 -25.94 -21.05
C GLN A 62 -1.22 -26.15 -20.93
N THR A 63 -1.70 -26.42 -19.72
CA THR A 63 -3.14 -26.54 -19.45
C THR A 63 -3.85 -25.21 -19.71
N MET A 64 -3.28 -24.10 -19.26
CA MET A 64 -3.83 -22.77 -19.52
C MET A 64 -3.96 -22.50 -21.03
N CYS A 65 -2.89 -22.73 -21.79
CA CYS A 65 -2.90 -22.55 -23.24
C CYS A 65 -3.94 -23.45 -23.93
N ARG A 66 -4.09 -24.71 -23.47
CA ARG A 66 -5.09 -25.65 -24.01
C ARG A 66 -6.50 -25.13 -23.78
N LEU A 67 -6.83 -24.72 -22.56
CA LEU A 67 -8.15 -24.22 -22.19
C LEU A 67 -8.52 -22.93 -22.95
N VAL A 68 -7.55 -22.03 -23.12
CA VAL A 68 -7.75 -20.81 -23.93
C VAL A 68 -8.06 -21.15 -25.39
N ARG A 69 -7.30 -22.07 -26.02
CA ARG A 69 -7.55 -22.52 -27.40
C ARG A 69 -8.92 -23.19 -27.57
N GLN A 70 -9.38 -23.90 -26.54
CA GLN A 70 -10.68 -24.57 -26.49
C GLN A 70 -11.82 -23.60 -26.11
N GLN A 71 -11.50 -22.35 -25.76
CA GLN A 71 -12.46 -21.36 -25.23
C GLN A 71 -13.22 -21.85 -23.99
N SER A 72 -12.61 -22.74 -23.20
CA SER A 72 -13.18 -23.30 -21.98
C SER A 72 -12.98 -22.32 -20.79
N TRP A 73 -13.58 -21.16 -20.89
CA TRP A 73 -13.35 -20.05 -19.95
C TRP A 73 -13.75 -20.39 -18.51
N ALA A 74 -14.87 -21.08 -18.32
CA ALA A 74 -15.33 -21.47 -16.98
C ALA A 74 -14.33 -22.41 -16.28
N GLU A 75 -13.79 -23.40 -17.03
CA GLU A 75 -12.78 -24.33 -16.51
C GLU A 75 -11.44 -23.61 -16.24
N LEU A 76 -11.05 -22.69 -17.14
CA LEU A 76 -9.86 -21.84 -16.97
C LEU A 76 -9.94 -21.05 -15.67
N GLN A 77 -11.04 -20.33 -15.44
CA GLN A 77 -11.25 -19.55 -14.22
C GLN A 77 -11.32 -20.44 -12.98
N ALA A 78 -12.08 -21.52 -13.02
CA ALA A 78 -12.17 -22.43 -11.88
C ALA A 78 -10.82 -23.01 -11.45
N LEU A 79 -9.89 -23.23 -12.38
CA LEU A 79 -8.57 -23.76 -12.08
C LEU A 79 -7.58 -22.66 -11.68
N PHE A 80 -7.49 -21.58 -12.44
CA PHE A 80 -6.41 -20.59 -12.30
C PHE A 80 -6.76 -19.42 -11.39
N ASP A 81 -8.05 -19.13 -11.15
CA ASP A 81 -8.48 -18.11 -10.21
C ASP A 81 -8.66 -18.66 -8.77
N ALA A 82 -8.70 -19.99 -8.60
CA ALA A 82 -8.85 -20.61 -7.28
C ALA A 82 -7.80 -20.13 -6.23
N PRO A 83 -6.52 -19.87 -6.57
CA PRO A 83 -5.55 -19.35 -5.63
C PRO A 83 -5.91 -17.97 -5.06
N TYR A 84 -6.64 -17.12 -5.80
CA TYR A 84 -7.06 -15.79 -5.34
C TYR A 84 -8.10 -15.84 -4.20
N ALA A 85 -8.75 -16.97 -4.00
CA ALA A 85 -9.63 -17.19 -2.86
C ALA A 85 -8.87 -17.54 -1.57
N CYS A 86 -7.55 -17.79 -1.65
CA CYS A 86 -6.71 -18.09 -0.50
C CYS A 86 -6.22 -16.81 0.15
N ALA A 87 -6.06 -16.84 1.49
CA ALA A 87 -5.49 -15.71 2.23
C ALA A 87 -3.99 -15.48 1.93
N ALA A 88 -3.30 -16.53 1.48
CA ALA A 88 -1.88 -16.54 1.15
C ALA A 88 -1.61 -17.38 -0.13
N PRO A 89 -0.49 -17.14 -0.84
CA PRO A 89 0.53 -16.12 -0.55
C PRO A 89 0.03 -14.70 -0.85
N THR A 90 0.46 -13.74 -0.04
CA THR A 90 0.07 -12.35 -0.22
C THR A 90 1.08 -11.37 0.38
N LYS A 91 1.12 -10.18 -0.15
CA LYS A 91 1.82 -9.05 0.44
C LYS A 91 1.07 -8.58 1.69
N LEU A 92 1.79 -8.38 2.80
CA LEU A 92 1.21 -7.87 4.04
C LEU A 92 1.50 -6.37 4.16
N PRO A 93 0.49 -5.52 4.34
CA PRO A 93 0.71 -4.10 4.59
C PRO A 93 1.24 -3.88 6.01
N VAL A 94 2.15 -2.93 6.19
CA VAL A 94 2.63 -2.51 7.52
C VAL A 94 1.51 -1.87 8.33
N GLY A 95 0.65 -1.10 7.67
CA GLY A 95 -0.38 -0.25 8.26
C GLY A 95 -0.22 1.20 7.80
N ALA A 96 -0.72 2.11 8.60
CA ALA A 96 -0.60 3.53 8.31
C ALA A 96 -0.33 4.35 9.58
N PHE A 97 0.33 5.47 9.40
CA PHE A 97 0.32 6.57 10.37
C PHE A 97 -0.68 7.62 9.93
N GLU A 98 -1.37 8.20 10.88
CA GLU A 98 -2.30 9.29 10.65
C GLU A 98 -1.87 10.50 11.47
N LEU A 99 -1.65 11.62 10.80
CA LEU A 99 -1.37 12.91 11.43
C LEU A 99 -2.71 13.62 11.61
N ALA A 100 -3.07 13.87 12.85
CA ALA A 100 -4.34 14.49 13.20
C ALA A 100 -4.12 15.90 13.79
N GLY A 101 -5.16 16.72 13.77
CA GLY A 101 -5.14 18.04 14.42
C GLY A 101 -4.79 19.22 13.51
N LEU A 102 -4.49 18.99 12.24
CA LEU A 102 -4.47 20.05 11.25
C LEU A 102 -5.91 20.49 10.90
N PRO A 103 -6.11 21.71 10.40
CA PRO A 103 -7.45 22.20 10.07
C PRO A 103 -8.07 21.43 8.90
N GLU A 104 -9.40 21.39 8.87
CA GLU A 104 -10.15 20.87 7.73
C GLU A 104 -10.20 21.90 6.60
N GLN A 105 -9.17 21.89 5.77
CA GLN A 105 -9.06 22.79 4.62
C GLN A 105 -8.32 22.12 3.46
N ALA A 106 -8.46 22.69 2.27
CA ALA A 106 -7.73 22.27 1.09
C ALA A 106 -6.23 22.53 1.24
N TYR A 107 -5.44 21.74 0.54
CA TYR A 107 -3.97 21.89 0.49
C TYR A 107 -3.47 21.69 -0.95
N SER A 108 -2.33 22.26 -1.26
CA SER A 108 -1.56 21.89 -2.43
C SER A 108 -0.51 20.86 -2.04
N ALA A 109 -0.25 19.91 -2.93
CA ALA A 109 0.77 18.90 -2.72
C ALA A 109 1.70 18.83 -3.93
N ARG A 110 2.99 18.70 -3.69
CA ARG A 110 4.03 18.58 -4.71
C ARG A 110 5.00 17.48 -4.34
N LEU A 111 5.25 16.57 -5.27
CA LEU A 111 6.33 15.60 -5.17
C LEU A 111 7.48 16.03 -6.10
N SER A 112 8.60 16.41 -5.52
CA SER A 112 9.84 16.64 -6.26
C SER A 112 10.47 15.31 -6.64
N LEU A 113 10.52 15.00 -7.94
CA LEU A 113 11.15 13.79 -8.44
C LEU A 113 12.69 13.87 -8.38
N GLN A 114 13.25 15.07 -8.27
CA GLN A 114 14.68 15.27 -8.15
C GLN A 114 15.19 14.91 -6.76
N ASP A 115 14.43 15.29 -5.71
CA ASP A 115 14.85 15.19 -4.32
C ASP A 115 14.10 14.08 -3.57
N ALA A 116 13.15 13.39 -4.23
CA ALA A 116 12.25 12.40 -3.64
C ALA A 116 11.55 12.92 -2.38
N THR A 117 11.11 14.19 -2.41
CA THR A 117 10.49 14.88 -1.27
C THR A 117 9.07 15.32 -1.64
N ALA A 118 8.10 14.96 -0.82
CA ALA A 118 6.74 15.47 -0.91
C ALA A 118 6.61 16.71 -0.02
N GLU A 119 6.00 17.76 -0.56
CA GLU A 119 5.66 19.00 0.16
C GLU A 119 4.14 19.20 0.11
N LEU A 120 3.53 19.45 1.26
CA LEU A 120 2.12 19.81 1.37
C LEU A 120 2.02 21.19 2.01
N GLN A 121 1.21 22.05 1.41
CA GLN A 121 1.01 23.43 1.87
C GLN A 121 -0.48 23.74 2.02
N SER A 122 -0.87 24.26 3.19
CA SER A 122 -2.23 24.71 3.47
C SER A 122 -2.20 25.92 4.41
N GLY A 123 -2.50 27.10 3.91
CA GLY A 123 -2.36 28.33 4.65
C GLY A 123 -0.94 28.49 5.19
N ALA A 124 -0.81 28.65 6.51
CA ALA A 124 0.48 28.74 7.20
C ALA A 124 1.14 27.37 7.46
N HIS A 125 0.44 26.26 7.26
CA HIS A 125 0.96 24.92 7.56
C HIS A 125 1.74 24.38 6.38
N ARG A 126 2.98 23.97 6.63
CA ARG A 126 3.85 23.32 5.64
C ARG A 126 4.38 22.01 6.21
N LEU A 127 4.20 20.94 5.45
CA LEU A 127 4.79 19.64 5.71
C LEU A 127 5.81 19.32 4.63
N ARG A 128 6.93 18.73 5.04
CA ARG A 128 7.88 18.08 4.13
C ARG A 128 8.03 16.63 4.54
N VAL A 129 7.98 15.73 3.58
CA VAL A 129 7.98 14.29 3.82
C VAL A 129 8.94 13.62 2.86
N TRP A 130 9.81 12.76 3.39
CA TRP A 130 10.70 11.92 2.57
C TRP A 130 11.04 10.61 3.26
N LEU A 131 11.50 9.65 2.49
CA LEU A 131 12.12 8.42 2.99
C LEU A 131 13.64 8.56 2.95
N ALA A 132 14.32 8.15 4.01
CA ALA A 132 15.78 8.08 4.00
C ALA A 132 16.25 7.07 2.94
N ALA A 133 17.29 7.42 2.17
CA ALA A 133 17.69 6.64 1.00
C ALA A 133 18.18 5.21 1.33
N THR A 134 18.78 5.01 2.49
CA THR A 134 19.47 3.75 2.85
C THR A 134 18.93 3.05 4.09
N THR A 135 17.93 3.64 4.75
CA THR A 135 17.31 3.11 5.97
C THR A 135 15.79 3.16 5.88
N PRO A 136 15.06 2.21 6.50
CA PRO A 136 13.61 2.24 6.53
C PRO A 136 13.09 3.31 7.52
N LEU A 137 13.32 4.56 7.21
CA LEU A 137 12.94 5.71 8.02
C LEU A 137 12.12 6.70 7.19
N LEU A 138 10.87 6.91 7.60
CA LEU A 138 10.02 8.00 7.13
C LEU A 138 10.28 9.23 8.00
N VAL A 139 10.57 10.36 7.38
CA VAL A 139 10.73 11.65 8.05
C VAL A 139 9.59 12.56 7.64
N VAL A 140 8.95 13.16 8.65
CA VAL A 140 7.92 14.18 8.47
C VAL A 140 8.36 15.42 9.23
N GLU A 141 8.66 16.48 8.50
CA GLU A 141 8.93 17.81 9.07
C GLU A 141 7.66 18.64 9.11
N LEU A 142 7.39 19.21 10.26
CA LEU A 142 6.25 20.09 10.49
C LEU A 142 6.65 21.13 11.56
N GLU A 143 6.24 22.38 11.39
CA GLU A 143 6.57 23.48 12.32
C GLU A 143 5.80 23.44 13.65
N THR A 144 4.86 22.52 13.81
CA THR A 144 4.04 22.38 15.03
C THR A 144 4.00 20.93 15.50
N THR A 145 3.79 20.71 16.79
CA THR A 145 3.62 19.38 17.36
C THR A 145 2.19 18.92 17.16
N LEU A 146 2.00 17.76 16.53
CA LEU A 146 0.71 17.15 16.28
C LEU A 146 0.66 15.71 16.81
N PRO A 147 -0.53 15.22 17.19
CA PRO A 147 -0.70 13.82 17.54
C PRO A 147 -0.55 12.92 16.30
N VAL A 148 0.21 11.84 16.47
CA VAL A 148 0.39 10.80 15.47
C VAL A 148 -0.30 9.54 15.96
N ARG A 149 -1.17 8.95 15.13
CA ARG A 149 -1.88 7.70 15.43
C ARG A 149 -1.42 6.61 14.48
N PHE A 150 -1.06 5.43 15.02
CA PHE A 150 -0.85 4.24 14.21
C PHE A 150 -2.18 3.58 13.88
N VAL A 151 -2.41 3.29 12.60
CA VAL A 151 -3.58 2.59 12.09
C VAL A 151 -3.14 1.20 11.63
N PRO A 152 -3.43 0.14 12.40
CA PRO A 152 -3.02 -1.20 12.04
C PRO A 152 -3.74 -1.67 10.77
N PRO A 153 -3.08 -2.49 9.93
CA PRO A 153 -3.71 -3.04 8.74
C PRO A 153 -4.81 -4.03 9.11
N PHE A 154 -5.90 -4.03 8.36
CA PHE A 154 -7.02 -4.96 8.58
C PHE A 154 -6.62 -6.44 8.36
N VAL A 155 -5.65 -6.71 7.50
CA VAL A 155 -5.17 -8.06 7.15
C VAL A 155 -4.53 -8.77 8.35
N ILE A 156 -3.86 -8.07 9.26
CA ILE A 156 -3.28 -8.68 10.47
C ILE A 156 -4.38 -9.31 11.34
N ARG A 157 -5.58 -8.74 11.41
CA ARG A 157 -6.70 -9.33 12.15
C ARG A 157 -7.20 -10.63 11.54
N ALA A 158 -7.21 -10.74 10.21
CA ALA A 158 -7.61 -11.95 9.50
C ALA A 158 -6.59 -13.09 9.69
N CYS A 159 -5.29 -12.82 9.59
CA CYS A 159 -4.22 -13.79 9.79
C CYS A 159 -4.23 -14.38 11.21
N THR A 160 -4.44 -13.55 12.25
CA THR A 160 -4.50 -14.03 13.63
C THR A 160 -5.72 -14.90 13.93
N SER A 161 -6.83 -14.70 13.26
CA SER A 161 -8.04 -15.54 13.39
C SER A 161 -7.89 -16.90 12.71
N ALA A 162 -7.22 -16.96 11.56
CA ALA A 162 -6.96 -18.21 10.84
C ALA A 162 -5.96 -19.12 11.57
N ALA A 163 -4.94 -18.55 12.22
CA ALA A 163 -3.98 -19.33 13.03
C ALA A 163 -4.60 -20.01 14.26
N ARG A 164 -5.77 -19.55 14.74
CA ARG A 164 -6.48 -20.17 15.86
C ARG A 164 -7.39 -21.36 15.47
N GLN A 165 -7.53 -21.64 14.17
CA GLN A 165 -8.38 -22.74 13.67
C GLN A 165 -7.56 -23.96 13.19
N SER A 166 -6.34 -24.17 13.68
CA SER A 166 -5.65 -25.46 13.49
C SER A 166 -6.40 -26.51 14.26
N PRO A 167 -6.94 -27.56 13.63
CA PRO A 167 -7.64 -28.62 14.31
C PRO A 167 -6.64 -29.40 15.19
N LYS A 168 -7.13 -29.85 16.33
CA LYS A 168 -6.46 -30.80 17.21
C LYS A 168 -6.25 -32.15 16.54
#